data_c72650ae1efecc0711c4055ef2a9bd14
#
_entry.id   c72650ae1efecc0711c4055ef2a9bd14
#
_cell.length_a   1.000
_cell.length_b   1.000
_cell.length_c   1.000
_cell.angle_alpha   90.00
_cell.angle_beta   90.00
_cell.angle_gamma   90.00
#
_symmetry.space_group_name_H-M   'P 1'
#
loop_
_entity.id
_entity.type
_entity.pdbx_description
1 polymer ?
#
loop_
_entity_poly.entity_id
_entity_poly.type
_entity_poly.pdbx_seq_one_letter_code
_entity_poly.pdbx_strand_id
1 'polypeptide(L)'
;MNHLKHRVISAVCSITLLSGTFSLPVFAADANSSESTEAISQTSETAAPTDTTTAQSSDPASTDTTSGTPPTDPNAPPESYNWEVQSDSWASWPKGPQVAAETAILMDVDSGEILYAKGIDEKRYPASTTKIMTAWLAIENSNLSDQITFSTDAVYSIEPGSTHIGIKPGEILTMEQSLYAVLLASANEVSNGVAEYVGGGSISAFVDKMNERAASLGCNNTHFMNPSGLHDDNHYTTARDLATIARSAFQNKIFRKIIGTEYYIEPKTNLTDEERWLNNHNKMLLSGEKHYDGCLGGKTGYTTTAGNTLVTFAERDNMRLVCVVLADTLRFQYSDTASLFDYGFGNFHKEVITENQPETTVQLLPADAFSLKMTTPEFLSCVENGNCVTLPNDVSLDSVTYETRVEGDSVFTDCLFNNQILMTKQVKILPSKSIQKSFKVMNQKRTSKSKKAKKRHH
;
A
#
# COMPACT_ATOMS: atom_id res chain seq x y z
N MET A 1 -55.36 -34.30 1.16
CA MET A 1 -55.71 -32.87 1.15
C MET A 1 -55.11 -32.26 2.38
N ASN A 2 -54.03 -31.58 2.27
CA ASN A 2 -53.58 -30.44 3.10
C ASN A 2 -52.29 -29.91 2.50
N HIS A 3 -52.40 -28.77 1.84
CA HIS A 3 -51.29 -28.03 1.25
C HIS A 3 -50.49 -27.31 2.35
N LEU A 4 -49.27 -27.65 2.56
CA LEU A 4 -48.33 -26.88 3.37
C LEU A 4 -47.55 -25.94 2.45
N LYS A 5 -47.87 -24.66 2.49
CA LYS A 5 -47.22 -23.60 1.74
C LYS A 5 -45.82 -23.33 2.35
N HIS A 6 -44.78 -23.59 1.59
CA HIS A 6 -43.46 -23.12 1.91
C HIS A 6 -43.41 -21.59 1.76
N ARG A 7 -43.20 -20.88 2.86
CA ARG A 7 -42.80 -19.48 2.83
C ARG A 7 -41.29 -19.39 2.69
N VAL A 8 -40.87 -18.95 1.51
CA VAL A 8 -39.52 -18.48 1.28
C VAL A 8 -39.39 -17.15 1.99
N ILE A 9 -38.58 -17.06 3.03
CA ILE A 9 -38.19 -15.80 3.64
C ILE A 9 -36.97 -15.29 2.89
N SER A 10 -37.24 -14.44 1.90
CA SER A 10 -36.19 -13.61 1.27
C SER A 10 -35.81 -12.52 2.25
N ALA A 11 -34.62 -12.60 2.83
CA ALA A 11 -34.04 -11.52 3.62
C ALA A 11 -33.50 -10.47 2.67
N VAL A 12 -34.35 -9.54 2.24
CA VAL A 12 -33.93 -8.35 1.51
C VAL A 12 -33.32 -7.39 2.54
N CYS A 13 -32.01 -7.21 2.49
CA CYS A 13 -31.34 -6.08 3.13
C CYS A 13 -31.68 -4.81 2.35
N SER A 14 -32.69 -4.07 2.82
CA SER A 14 -32.99 -2.74 2.26
C SER A 14 -31.98 -1.74 2.80
N ILE A 15 -31.02 -1.37 1.97
CA ILE A 15 -30.19 -0.18 2.19
C ILE A 15 -30.98 1.01 1.65
N THR A 16 -31.51 1.84 2.54
CA THR A 16 -32.17 3.09 2.18
C THR A 16 -31.10 4.12 1.79
N LEU A 17 -30.96 4.34 0.49
CA LEU A 17 -30.22 5.49 -0.04
C LEU A 17 -31.07 6.75 0.14
N LEU A 18 -30.69 7.60 1.08
CA LEU A 18 -31.19 8.99 1.14
C LEU A 18 -30.47 9.80 0.06
N SER A 19 -31.15 10.01 -1.06
CA SER A 19 -30.75 10.99 -2.07
C SER A 19 -31.13 12.39 -1.60
N GLY A 20 -30.18 13.09 -1.00
CA GLY A 20 -30.25 14.51 -0.74
C GLY A 20 -29.76 15.30 -1.94
N THR A 21 -30.69 15.90 -2.69
CA THR A 21 -30.38 16.88 -3.72
C THR A 21 -29.97 18.20 -3.08
N PHE A 22 -28.69 18.53 -3.13
CA PHE A 22 -28.23 19.89 -2.81
C PHE A 22 -28.06 20.68 -4.12
N SER A 23 -28.90 21.71 -4.26
CA SER A 23 -28.76 22.73 -5.31
C SER A 23 -27.66 23.69 -4.91
N LEU A 24 -26.67 23.86 -5.80
CA LEU A 24 -25.66 24.91 -5.69
C LEU A 24 -26.16 26.18 -6.39
N PRO A 25 -25.97 27.38 -5.82
CA PRO A 25 -26.23 28.61 -6.53
C PRO A 25 -25.08 28.91 -7.52
N VAL A 26 -25.47 29.19 -8.74
CA VAL A 26 -24.62 29.74 -9.80
C VAL A 26 -24.37 31.22 -9.49
N PHE A 27 -23.10 31.59 -9.34
CA PHE A 27 -22.70 33.02 -9.47
C PHE A 27 -22.02 33.25 -10.81
N ALA A 28 -22.59 34.18 -11.54
CA ALA A 28 -22.07 34.67 -12.83
C ALA A 28 -20.81 35.49 -12.59
N ALA A 29 -19.83 35.24 -13.45
CA ALA A 29 -18.63 36.06 -13.56
C ALA A 29 -18.89 37.22 -14.54
N ASP A 30 -18.62 38.45 -14.11
CA ASP A 30 -18.46 39.58 -14.98
C ASP A 30 -16.97 39.76 -15.29
N ALA A 31 -16.70 39.90 -16.59
CA ALA A 31 -15.40 40.25 -17.13
C ALA A 31 -15.31 41.79 -17.27
N ASN A 32 -14.19 42.40 -16.92
CA ASN A 32 -13.55 43.35 -17.79
C ASN A 32 -12.21 43.92 -17.33
N SER A 33 -11.35 44.10 -18.36
CA SER A 33 -10.31 45.12 -18.61
C SER A 33 -9.03 45.08 -17.75
N SER A 34 -7.93 44.93 -18.36
CA SER A 34 -7.07 45.60 -19.35
C SER A 34 -5.73 46.02 -18.75
N GLU A 35 -4.69 45.55 -19.46
CA GLU A 35 -3.39 46.19 -19.73
C GLU A 35 -2.57 46.87 -18.64
N SER A 36 -1.34 46.42 -18.46
CA SER A 36 -0.16 47.12 -19.02
C SER A 36 1.14 46.34 -18.79
N THR A 37 1.87 46.20 -19.83
CA THR A 37 3.27 45.84 -20.03
C THR A 37 4.22 46.75 -19.24
N GLU A 38 5.27 46.20 -18.64
CA GLU A 38 6.62 46.77 -18.74
C GLU A 38 7.69 45.73 -18.42
N ALA A 39 8.59 45.60 -19.39
CA ALA A 39 9.81 44.80 -19.29
C ALA A 39 10.94 45.69 -18.73
N ILE A 40 11.74 45.11 -17.79
CA ILE A 40 13.09 45.62 -17.57
C ILE A 40 14.06 44.44 -17.46
N SER A 41 14.90 44.36 -18.48
CA SER A 41 16.15 43.63 -18.56
C SER A 41 17.21 44.38 -17.75
N GLN A 42 18.00 43.67 -16.94
CA GLN A 42 19.43 43.99 -16.82
C GLN A 42 20.25 42.84 -16.21
N THR A 43 21.26 42.51 -16.95
CA THR A 43 22.43 41.70 -16.70
C THR A 43 23.32 42.26 -15.62
N SER A 44 23.99 41.38 -14.82
CA SER A 44 25.41 41.58 -14.48
C SER A 44 26.05 40.27 -13.98
N GLU A 45 27.11 39.91 -14.67
CA GLU A 45 28.19 38.99 -14.29
C GLU A 45 28.89 39.46 -13.00
N THR A 46 29.43 38.53 -12.21
CA THR A 46 30.85 38.61 -11.74
C THR A 46 31.24 37.31 -11.02
N ALA A 47 32.15 36.53 -11.64
CA ALA A 47 33.46 36.10 -11.23
C ALA A 47 33.65 35.29 -9.93
N ALA A 48 34.16 34.09 -10.12
CA ALA A 48 34.83 33.23 -9.12
C ALA A 48 36.24 33.77 -8.78
N PRO A 49 36.83 33.33 -7.70
CA PRO A 49 38.27 33.18 -7.62
C PRO A 49 38.67 31.71 -7.46
N THR A 50 39.57 31.31 -8.35
CA THR A 50 40.50 30.18 -8.27
C THR A 50 41.50 30.43 -7.15
N ASP A 51 41.82 29.40 -6.36
CA ASP A 51 43.11 29.34 -5.75
C ASP A 51 43.65 27.90 -5.76
N THR A 52 44.86 27.82 -6.32
CA THR A 52 45.67 26.65 -6.57
C THR A 52 46.67 26.51 -5.43
N THR A 53 46.77 25.33 -4.81
CA THR A 53 48.00 24.99 -4.10
C THR A 53 48.31 23.49 -4.24
N THR A 54 49.36 23.27 -4.98
CA THR A 54 50.09 22.02 -5.18
C THR A 54 50.89 21.66 -3.91
N ALA A 55 50.81 20.40 -3.49
CA ALA A 55 51.86 19.78 -2.69
C ALA A 55 52.07 18.31 -3.14
N GLN A 56 53.17 18.08 -3.77
CA GLN A 56 53.74 16.75 -4.05
C GLN A 56 54.33 16.18 -2.75
N SER A 57 54.14 14.88 -2.52
CA SER A 57 55.11 14.06 -1.82
C SER A 57 55.05 12.63 -2.36
N SER A 58 56.25 12.12 -2.63
CA SER A 58 56.73 10.95 -3.32
C SER A 58 56.47 9.64 -2.60
N ASP A 59 56.31 8.61 -3.43
CA ASP A 59 56.34 7.13 -3.37
C ASP A 59 57.09 6.45 -2.22
N PRO A 60 56.73 5.13 -1.96
CA PRO A 60 57.27 4.11 -2.84
C PRO A 60 56.33 2.95 -3.25
N ALA A 61 56.62 2.39 -4.40
CA ALA A 61 55.98 1.27 -5.06
C ALA A 61 55.81 0.03 -4.18
N SER A 62 54.57 -0.48 -4.15
CA SER A 62 54.27 -1.86 -3.82
C SER A 62 53.55 -2.47 -5.03
N THR A 63 54.19 -3.39 -5.69
CA THR A 63 53.64 -4.21 -6.76
C THR A 63 52.72 -5.23 -6.13
N ASP A 64 51.43 -4.96 -6.20
CA ASP A 64 50.39 -5.96 -5.92
C ASP A 64 49.64 -6.24 -7.22
N THR A 65 49.87 -7.43 -7.77
CA THR A 65 49.20 -7.97 -8.95
C THR A 65 47.79 -8.40 -8.54
N THR A 66 46.86 -7.47 -8.45
CA THR A 66 45.44 -7.77 -8.42
C THR A 66 44.94 -7.88 -9.84
N SER A 67 44.41 -9.07 -10.17
CA SER A 67 43.65 -9.33 -11.37
C SER A 67 42.50 -8.33 -11.48
N GLY A 68 42.68 -7.30 -12.29
CA GLY A 68 41.69 -6.28 -12.53
C GLY A 68 40.47 -6.90 -13.21
N THR A 69 39.37 -6.94 -12.51
CA THR A 69 38.05 -7.07 -13.14
C THR A 69 37.91 -5.94 -14.15
N PRO A 70 37.51 -6.20 -15.41
CA PRO A 70 37.31 -5.15 -16.40
C PRO A 70 36.37 -4.09 -15.82
N PRO A 71 36.56 -2.79 -16.15
CA PRO A 71 35.64 -1.76 -15.72
C PRO A 71 34.23 -2.14 -16.19
N THR A 72 33.34 -2.43 -15.26
CA THR A 72 31.95 -2.66 -15.57
C THR A 72 31.38 -1.39 -16.20
N ASP A 73 30.73 -1.53 -17.35
CA ASP A 73 30.03 -0.43 -18.01
C ASP A 73 29.11 0.23 -16.98
N PRO A 74 29.29 1.52 -16.62
CA PRO A 74 28.45 2.19 -15.64
C PRO A 74 26.99 2.27 -16.09
N ASN A 75 26.71 1.93 -17.35
CA ASN A 75 25.39 1.89 -17.93
C ASN A 75 24.78 0.48 -17.97
N ALA A 76 25.54 -0.56 -17.65
CA ALA A 76 25.00 -1.91 -17.60
C ALA A 76 23.95 -2.04 -16.47
N PRO A 77 22.88 -2.80 -16.69
CA PRO A 77 21.95 -3.13 -15.62
C PRO A 77 22.67 -3.95 -14.53
N PRO A 78 22.19 -3.89 -13.27
CA PRO A 78 22.75 -4.72 -12.20
C PRO A 78 22.53 -6.21 -12.47
N GLU A 79 23.26 -7.06 -11.73
CA GLU A 79 23.15 -8.52 -11.86
C GLU A 79 21.70 -9.01 -11.67
N SER A 80 20.98 -8.38 -10.74
CA SER A 80 19.57 -8.67 -10.46
C SER A 80 18.66 -8.58 -11.68
N TYR A 81 19.02 -7.80 -12.71
CA TYR A 81 18.28 -7.73 -13.97
C TYR A 81 18.12 -9.11 -14.66
N ASN A 82 19.06 -10.01 -14.43
CA ASN A 82 19.04 -11.35 -15.04
C ASN A 82 18.43 -12.43 -14.10
N TRP A 83 17.95 -12.05 -12.93
CA TRP A 83 17.32 -12.99 -12.01
C TRP A 83 15.98 -13.47 -12.54
N GLU A 84 15.57 -14.65 -12.10
CA GLU A 84 14.34 -15.30 -12.54
C GLU A 84 13.10 -14.46 -12.23
N VAL A 85 12.22 -14.31 -13.21
CA VAL A 85 10.86 -13.78 -13.03
C VAL A 85 9.99 -14.94 -12.60
N GLN A 86 9.62 -14.97 -11.34
CA GLN A 86 8.89 -16.05 -10.69
C GLN A 86 7.54 -16.34 -11.39
N SER A 87 6.81 -15.28 -11.81
CA SER A 87 5.54 -15.41 -12.53
C SER A 87 5.69 -16.02 -13.92
N ASP A 88 6.89 -16.07 -14.49
CA ASP A 88 7.14 -16.68 -15.78
C ASP A 88 6.99 -18.21 -15.78
N SER A 89 7.05 -18.83 -14.60
CA SER A 89 6.80 -20.27 -14.42
C SER A 89 5.32 -20.61 -14.30
N TRP A 90 4.44 -19.61 -14.18
CA TRP A 90 3.00 -19.86 -14.00
C TRP A 90 2.34 -20.27 -15.32
N ALA A 91 1.52 -21.32 -15.24
CA ALA A 91 0.89 -21.90 -16.43
C ALA A 91 -0.08 -20.91 -17.07
N SER A 92 0.05 -20.71 -18.38
CA SER A 92 -0.77 -19.77 -19.17
C SER A 92 -0.70 -18.31 -18.70
N TRP A 93 0.39 -17.93 -18.04
CA TRP A 93 0.63 -16.57 -17.61
C TRP A 93 1.52 -15.85 -18.64
N PRO A 94 1.23 -14.58 -18.97
CA PRO A 94 2.10 -13.81 -19.87
C PRO A 94 3.51 -13.70 -19.32
N LYS A 95 4.52 -13.76 -20.19
CA LYS A 95 5.92 -13.55 -19.78
C LYS A 95 6.14 -12.10 -19.34
N GLY A 96 6.71 -11.93 -18.16
CA GLY A 96 6.99 -10.63 -17.58
C GLY A 96 8.25 -9.96 -18.13
N PRO A 97 8.36 -8.62 -18.02
CA PRO A 97 9.60 -7.92 -18.36
C PRO A 97 10.70 -8.25 -17.34
N GLN A 98 11.95 -8.18 -17.80
CA GLN A 98 13.09 -8.15 -16.88
C GLN A 98 13.19 -6.76 -16.26
N VAL A 99 13.41 -6.70 -14.95
CA VAL A 99 13.58 -5.48 -14.17
C VAL A 99 14.88 -5.52 -13.36
N ALA A 100 15.45 -4.36 -13.10
CA ALA A 100 16.69 -4.23 -12.34
C ALA A 100 16.48 -4.39 -10.83
N ALA A 101 15.29 -4.12 -10.33
CA ALA A 101 14.94 -4.35 -8.93
C ALA A 101 15.22 -5.81 -8.52
N GLU A 102 15.79 -6.00 -7.32
CA GLU A 102 16.01 -7.36 -6.80
C GLU A 102 14.69 -8.08 -6.54
N THR A 103 13.69 -7.36 -6.00
CA THR A 103 12.35 -7.91 -5.83
C THR A 103 11.31 -6.94 -6.37
N ALA A 104 10.30 -7.48 -7.07
CA ALA A 104 9.25 -6.68 -7.66
C ALA A 104 7.91 -7.43 -7.72
N ILE A 105 6.81 -6.71 -7.51
CA ILE A 105 5.45 -7.20 -7.63
C ILE A 105 4.57 -6.20 -8.37
N LEU A 106 3.69 -6.71 -9.21
CA LEU A 106 2.54 -5.97 -9.72
C LEU A 106 1.27 -6.66 -9.24
N MET A 107 0.37 -5.92 -8.63
CA MET A 107 -0.85 -6.44 -8.04
C MET A 107 -2.06 -5.59 -8.44
N ASP A 108 -3.18 -6.23 -8.76
CA ASP A 108 -4.46 -5.53 -8.91
C ASP A 108 -4.96 -5.04 -7.55
N VAL A 109 -5.27 -3.75 -7.46
CA VAL A 109 -5.68 -3.10 -6.21
C VAL A 109 -7.04 -3.61 -5.72
N ASP A 110 -7.95 -3.92 -6.63
CA ASP A 110 -9.31 -4.31 -6.28
C ASP A 110 -9.39 -5.78 -5.84
N SER A 111 -8.83 -6.69 -6.64
CA SER A 111 -8.83 -8.12 -6.33
C SER A 111 -7.74 -8.54 -5.35
N GLY A 112 -6.58 -7.89 -5.37
CA GLY A 112 -5.36 -8.33 -4.69
C GLY A 112 -4.61 -9.41 -5.48
N GLU A 113 -4.99 -9.64 -6.72
CA GLU A 113 -4.36 -10.60 -7.60
C GLU A 113 -2.97 -10.17 -8.01
N ILE A 114 -2.03 -11.11 -8.02
CA ILE A 114 -0.65 -10.85 -8.40
C ILE A 114 -0.49 -11.10 -9.89
N LEU A 115 -0.14 -10.05 -10.63
CA LEU A 115 0.04 -10.11 -12.07
C LEU A 115 1.49 -10.38 -12.46
N TYR A 116 2.44 -9.91 -11.66
CA TYR A 116 3.86 -10.12 -11.84
C TYR A 116 4.54 -10.40 -10.51
N ALA A 117 5.49 -11.33 -10.51
CA ALA A 117 6.24 -11.70 -9.33
C ALA A 117 7.72 -11.94 -9.66
N LYS A 118 8.61 -11.30 -8.90
CA LYS A 118 10.05 -11.53 -8.88
C LYS A 118 10.56 -11.43 -7.46
N GLY A 119 10.96 -12.55 -6.85
CA GLY A 119 11.46 -12.61 -5.49
C GLY A 119 10.52 -12.04 -4.43
N ILE A 120 9.20 -12.13 -4.66
CA ILE A 120 8.19 -11.34 -3.91
C ILE A 120 8.10 -11.67 -2.43
N ASP A 121 8.64 -12.80 -1.98
CA ASP A 121 8.64 -13.24 -0.59
C ASP A 121 10.02 -13.09 0.08
N GLU A 122 11.01 -12.58 -0.66
CA GLU A 122 12.32 -12.30 -0.12
C GLU A 122 12.32 -11.01 0.71
N LYS A 123 12.95 -11.06 1.88
CA LYS A 123 13.06 -9.91 2.78
C LYS A 123 13.98 -8.84 2.20
N ARG A 124 13.52 -7.60 2.21
CA ARG A 124 14.28 -6.41 1.83
C ARG A 124 13.98 -5.28 2.80
N TYR A 125 14.84 -4.29 2.84
CA TYR A 125 14.63 -3.08 3.63
C TYR A 125 13.69 -2.13 2.89
N PRO A 126 12.58 -1.68 3.53
CA PRO A 126 11.58 -0.84 2.86
C PRO A 126 12.03 0.61 2.67
N ALA A 127 12.99 1.10 3.45
CA ALA A 127 13.30 2.52 3.54
C ALA A 127 12.02 3.36 3.80
N SER A 128 11.93 4.56 3.25
CA SER A 128 10.78 5.47 3.49
C SER A 128 9.43 5.00 2.91
N THR A 129 9.35 3.86 2.20
CA THR A 129 8.03 3.28 1.87
C THR A 129 7.30 2.77 3.12
N THR A 130 7.99 2.57 4.25
CA THR A 130 7.44 2.39 5.61
C THR A 130 6.37 3.42 5.95
N LYS A 131 6.53 4.67 5.48
CA LYS A 131 5.62 5.79 5.77
C LYS A 131 4.20 5.59 5.23
N ILE A 132 4.00 4.62 4.34
CA ILE A 132 2.65 4.17 3.93
C ILE A 132 1.89 3.63 5.15
N MET A 133 2.50 2.74 5.92
CA MET A 133 1.91 2.20 7.15
C MET A 133 1.70 3.29 8.19
N THR A 134 2.69 4.16 8.37
CA THR A 134 2.63 5.27 9.33
C THR A 134 1.47 6.22 9.03
N ALA A 135 1.35 6.66 7.78
CA ALA A 135 0.26 7.56 7.37
C ALA A 135 -1.11 6.88 7.45
N TRP A 136 -1.20 5.61 7.04
CA TRP A 136 -2.45 4.87 7.10
C TRP A 136 -2.96 4.71 8.53
N LEU A 137 -2.11 4.28 9.47
CA LEU A 137 -2.48 4.18 10.88
C LEU A 137 -2.85 5.55 11.48
N ALA A 138 -2.14 6.60 11.11
CA ALA A 138 -2.46 7.95 11.56
C ALA A 138 -3.86 8.39 11.09
N ILE A 139 -4.20 8.16 9.82
CA ILE A 139 -5.53 8.48 9.28
C ILE A 139 -6.65 7.71 10.00
N GLU A 140 -6.41 6.46 10.38
CA GLU A 140 -7.41 5.63 11.06
C GLU A 140 -7.59 5.96 12.55
N ASN A 141 -6.58 6.53 13.20
CA ASN A 141 -6.55 6.71 14.66
C ASN A 141 -6.56 8.18 15.11
N SER A 142 -6.81 9.12 14.21
CA SER A 142 -6.85 10.55 14.53
C SER A 142 -7.85 11.29 13.65
N ASN A 143 -8.11 12.58 13.98
CA ASN A 143 -8.80 13.50 13.10
C ASN A 143 -7.78 14.35 12.34
N LEU A 144 -8.08 14.71 11.10
CA LEU A 144 -7.18 15.55 10.29
C LEU A 144 -6.89 16.93 10.91
N SER A 145 -7.81 17.42 11.75
CA SER A 145 -7.69 18.70 12.47
C SER A 145 -6.95 18.60 13.80
N ASP A 146 -6.58 17.39 14.25
CA ASP A 146 -5.86 17.24 15.51
C ASP A 146 -4.50 17.94 15.42
N GLN A 147 -4.12 18.64 16.48
CA GLN A 147 -2.87 19.38 16.54
C GLN A 147 -1.76 18.53 17.16
N ILE A 148 -0.68 18.39 16.45
CA ILE A 148 0.52 17.67 16.87
C ILE A 148 1.54 18.71 17.32
N THR A 149 1.93 18.66 18.59
CA THR A 149 3.07 19.43 19.10
C THR A 149 4.29 18.53 19.07
N PHE A 150 5.31 18.92 18.30
CA PHE A 150 6.50 18.09 18.11
C PHE A 150 7.41 18.17 19.34
N SER A 151 7.70 17.02 19.93
CA SER A 151 8.64 16.91 21.05
C SER A 151 10.10 17.05 20.60
N THR A 152 10.99 17.28 21.55
CA THR A 152 12.44 17.28 21.31
C THR A 152 12.89 15.91 20.74
N ASP A 153 12.36 14.83 21.28
CA ASP A 153 12.70 13.47 20.87
C ASP A 153 12.22 13.19 19.44
N ALA A 154 10.99 13.57 19.08
CA ALA A 154 10.48 13.40 17.73
C ALA A 154 11.35 14.11 16.68
N VAL A 155 11.83 15.34 17.03
CA VAL A 155 12.60 16.16 16.09
C VAL A 155 14.05 15.71 15.96
N TYR A 156 14.70 15.33 17.06
CA TYR A 156 16.15 15.09 17.06
C TYR A 156 16.56 13.62 17.07
N SER A 157 15.62 12.67 17.22
CA SER A 157 15.94 11.22 17.13
C SER A 157 15.99 10.68 15.69
N ILE A 158 16.29 11.55 14.73
CA ILE A 158 16.54 11.17 13.34
C ILE A 158 18.05 11.19 13.03
N GLU A 159 18.47 10.39 12.05
CA GLU A 159 19.88 10.39 11.63
C GLU A 159 20.28 11.72 10.99
N PRO A 160 21.48 12.26 11.32
CA PRO A 160 22.01 13.45 10.67
C PRO A 160 22.04 13.29 9.14
N GLY A 161 21.53 14.29 8.42
CA GLY A 161 21.47 14.27 6.95
C GLY A 161 20.31 13.46 6.38
N SER A 162 19.49 12.81 7.20
CA SER A 162 18.25 12.17 6.74
C SER A 162 17.18 13.21 6.37
N THR A 163 16.20 12.80 5.57
CA THR A 163 15.16 13.70 5.04
C THR A 163 14.29 14.30 6.13
N HIS A 164 14.20 15.63 6.16
CA HIS A 164 13.38 16.41 7.09
C HIS A 164 12.87 17.69 6.44
N ILE A 165 11.90 18.38 7.06
CA ILE A 165 11.36 19.68 6.63
C ILE A 165 11.71 20.81 7.61
N GLY A 166 12.55 20.53 8.59
CA GLY A 166 13.06 21.51 9.55
C GLY A 166 12.06 21.90 10.64
N ILE A 167 11.27 20.95 11.11
CA ILE A 167 10.39 21.14 12.28
C ILE A 167 11.25 21.42 13.53
N LYS A 168 10.75 22.30 14.39
CA LYS A 168 11.38 22.66 15.67
C LYS A 168 10.63 22.03 16.84
N PRO A 169 11.31 21.70 17.95
CA PRO A 169 10.62 21.31 19.17
C PRO A 169 9.61 22.36 19.62
N GLY A 170 8.38 21.95 19.93
CA GLY A 170 7.26 22.84 20.27
C GLY A 170 6.53 23.44 19.07
N GLU A 171 6.96 23.15 17.86
CA GLU A 171 6.21 23.52 16.65
C GLU A 171 4.92 22.68 16.56
N ILE A 172 3.86 23.27 15.99
CA ILE A 172 2.54 22.66 15.91
C ILE A 172 2.10 22.61 14.47
N LEU A 173 1.77 21.39 14.01
CA LEU A 173 1.07 21.12 12.74
C LEU A 173 -0.24 20.40 13.02
N THR A 174 -1.20 20.53 12.11
CA THR A 174 -2.35 19.62 12.11
C THR A 174 -1.94 18.24 11.63
N MET A 175 -2.76 17.22 11.90
CA MET A 175 -2.53 15.89 11.38
C MET A 175 -2.53 15.89 9.83
N GLU A 176 -3.45 16.64 9.18
CA GLU A 176 -3.47 16.75 7.72
C GLU A 176 -2.14 17.31 7.18
N GLN A 177 -1.64 18.38 7.75
CA GLN A 177 -0.35 18.99 7.41
C GLN A 177 0.81 18.00 7.59
N SER A 178 0.82 17.33 8.72
CA SER A 178 1.83 16.30 9.02
C SER A 178 1.80 15.13 8.01
N LEU A 179 0.61 14.70 7.58
CA LEU A 179 0.47 13.65 6.58
C LEU A 179 1.01 14.06 5.20
N TYR A 180 0.82 15.32 4.79
CA TYR A 180 1.44 15.84 3.58
C TYR A 180 2.97 15.86 3.71
N ALA A 181 3.53 16.29 4.84
CA ALA A 181 4.96 16.26 5.09
C ALA A 181 5.54 14.84 5.07
N VAL A 182 4.84 13.87 5.66
CA VAL A 182 5.24 12.45 5.71
C VAL A 182 5.23 11.82 4.31
N LEU A 183 4.16 12.02 3.54
CA LEU A 183 3.98 11.29 2.28
C LEU A 183 4.64 11.97 1.08
N LEU A 184 4.60 13.30 0.97
CA LEU A 184 5.20 14.03 -0.15
C LEU A 184 6.70 14.27 0.06
N ALA A 185 7.04 14.97 1.15
CA ALA A 185 8.42 15.35 1.46
C ALA A 185 9.22 14.28 2.22
N SER A 186 8.55 13.18 2.62
CA SER A 186 9.22 12.08 3.33
C SER A 186 9.87 12.47 4.67
N ALA A 187 9.31 13.47 5.37
CA ALA A 187 9.86 14.03 6.60
C ALA A 187 9.94 12.98 7.73
N ASN A 188 11.16 12.70 8.22
CA ASN A 188 11.39 11.66 9.22
C ASN A 188 10.97 12.15 10.62
N GLU A 189 11.32 13.39 10.98
CA GLU A 189 10.94 13.98 12.25
C GLU A 189 9.42 14.15 12.38
N VAL A 190 8.75 14.42 11.25
CA VAL A 190 7.28 14.51 11.24
C VAL A 190 6.66 13.12 11.42
N SER A 191 7.27 12.08 10.82
CA SER A 191 6.84 10.69 11.04
C SER A 191 6.93 10.28 12.50
N ASN A 192 8.01 10.71 13.20
CA ASN A 192 8.18 10.49 14.64
C ASN A 192 7.11 11.21 15.46
N GLY A 193 6.82 12.49 15.15
CA GLY A 193 5.79 13.25 15.87
C GLY A 193 4.37 12.68 15.66
N VAL A 194 4.06 12.25 14.44
CA VAL A 194 2.82 11.53 14.14
C VAL A 194 2.73 10.23 14.95
N ALA A 195 3.82 9.47 14.98
CA ALA A 195 3.89 8.21 15.73
C ALA A 195 3.75 8.45 17.24
N GLU A 196 4.43 9.46 17.78
CA GLU A 196 4.31 9.83 19.18
C GLU A 196 2.87 10.20 19.54
N TYR A 197 2.20 11.03 18.71
CA TYR A 197 0.83 11.45 18.93
C TYR A 197 -0.14 10.23 18.93
N VAL A 198 -0.11 9.40 17.89
CA VAL A 198 -1.00 8.23 17.74
C VAL A 198 -0.66 7.11 18.72
N GLY A 199 0.59 7.02 19.15
CA GLY A 199 1.09 6.11 20.17
C GLY A 199 0.79 6.56 21.61
N GLY A 200 0.07 7.69 21.80
CA GLY A 200 -0.27 8.19 23.13
C GLY A 200 0.92 8.72 23.91
N GLY A 201 1.88 9.36 23.25
CA GLY A 201 3.14 9.87 23.77
C GLY A 201 4.32 8.90 23.65
N SER A 202 4.18 7.83 22.86
CA SER A 202 5.24 6.82 22.70
C SER A 202 5.39 6.38 21.25
N ILE A 203 6.55 6.63 20.64
CA ILE A 203 6.90 6.10 19.31
C ILE A 203 6.91 4.58 19.31
N SER A 204 7.45 3.94 20.37
CA SER A 204 7.47 2.48 20.47
C SER A 204 6.08 1.87 20.47
N ALA A 205 5.12 2.46 21.22
CA ALA A 205 3.74 1.98 21.21
C ALA A 205 3.06 2.12 19.83
N PHE A 206 3.47 3.08 19.03
CA PHE A 206 3.03 3.19 17.65
C PHE A 206 3.67 2.11 16.76
N VAL A 207 4.93 1.81 16.94
CA VAL A 207 5.63 0.73 16.22
C VAL A 207 4.98 -0.62 16.52
N ASP A 208 4.58 -0.87 17.77
CA ASP A 208 3.79 -2.06 18.12
C ASP A 208 2.49 -2.15 17.29
N LYS A 209 1.76 -1.02 17.16
CA LYS A 209 0.56 -0.96 16.30
C LYS A 209 0.87 -1.20 14.82
N MET A 210 2.02 -0.77 14.31
CA MET A 210 2.45 -1.06 12.93
C MET A 210 2.63 -2.57 12.73
N ASN A 211 3.29 -3.24 13.66
CA ASN A 211 3.52 -4.68 13.62
C ASN A 211 2.24 -5.50 13.82
N GLU A 212 1.37 -5.10 14.74
CA GLU A 212 0.03 -5.69 14.91
C GLU A 212 -0.81 -5.55 13.63
N ARG A 213 -0.76 -4.39 12.97
CA ARG A 213 -1.47 -4.16 11.71
C ARG A 213 -0.91 -5.06 10.60
N ALA A 214 0.40 -5.15 10.45
CA ALA A 214 1.04 -6.03 9.47
C ALA A 214 0.61 -7.49 9.69
N ALA A 215 0.68 -7.97 10.92
CA ALA A 215 0.25 -9.32 11.29
C ALA A 215 -1.24 -9.56 10.99
N SER A 216 -2.12 -8.57 11.25
CA SER A 216 -3.56 -8.66 10.96
C SER A 216 -3.90 -8.78 9.47
N LEU A 217 -3.01 -8.32 8.61
CA LEU A 217 -3.09 -8.44 7.15
C LEU A 217 -2.45 -9.73 6.62
N GLY A 218 -1.88 -10.56 7.48
CA GLY A 218 -1.10 -11.73 7.08
C GLY A 218 0.30 -11.43 6.57
N CYS A 219 0.80 -10.20 6.78
CA CYS A 219 2.15 -9.77 6.38
C CYS A 219 3.19 -10.29 7.37
N ASN A 220 3.41 -11.61 7.36
CA ASN A 220 4.23 -12.30 8.36
C ASN A 220 5.74 -12.17 8.12
N ASN A 221 6.15 -11.64 6.98
CA ASN A 221 7.55 -11.36 6.64
C ASN A 221 7.88 -9.87 6.73
N THR A 222 7.09 -9.10 7.47
CA THR A 222 7.28 -7.68 7.72
C THR A 222 7.49 -7.41 9.20
N HIS A 223 8.48 -6.58 9.51
CA HIS A 223 8.73 -6.11 10.86
C HIS A 223 9.21 -4.67 10.82
N PHE A 224 8.55 -3.80 11.56
CA PHE A 224 8.87 -2.38 11.68
C PHE A 224 9.60 -2.11 12.98
N MET A 225 10.65 -1.27 12.93
CA MET A 225 11.41 -0.80 14.09
C MET A 225 11.18 0.69 14.37
N ASN A 226 10.75 1.44 13.36
CA ASN A 226 10.50 2.88 13.46
C ASN A 226 9.44 3.33 12.44
N PRO A 227 8.84 4.53 12.60
CA PRO A 227 7.78 5.01 11.71
C PRO A 227 8.28 5.64 10.41
N SER A 228 9.59 5.82 10.27
CA SER A 228 10.18 6.58 9.15
C SER A 228 10.80 5.70 8.06
N GLY A 229 11.22 4.48 8.41
CA GLY A 229 11.96 3.58 7.53
C GLY A 229 13.46 3.87 7.51
N LEU A 230 13.99 4.59 8.49
CA LEU A 230 15.42 4.66 8.76
C LEU A 230 15.95 3.26 9.04
N HIS A 231 17.21 3.02 8.67
CA HIS A 231 17.78 1.68 8.68
C HIS A 231 17.85 1.07 10.09
N ASP A 232 17.46 -0.17 10.19
CA ASP A 232 17.68 -1.09 11.30
C ASP A 232 17.67 -2.50 10.69
N ASP A 233 18.57 -3.36 11.13
CA ASP A 233 18.69 -4.74 10.61
C ASP A 233 17.40 -5.56 10.77
N ASN A 234 16.58 -5.22 11.77
CA ASN A 234 15.29 -5.85 12.02
C ASN A 234 14.10 -5.13 11.36
N HIS A 235 14.34 -4.05 10.62
CA HIS A 235 13.30 -3.31 9.90
C HIS A 235 13.21 -3.79 8.45
N TYR A 236 12.39 -4.79 8.18
CA TYR A 236 12.29 -5.44 6.89
C TYR A 236 10.85 -5.68 6.44
N THR A 237 10.69 -5.90 5.16
CA THR A 237 9.43 -6.29 4.52
C THR A 237 9.71 -7.20 3.32
N THR A 238 8.67 -7.63 2.63
CA THR A 238 8.74 -8.25 1.30
C THR A 238 7.93 -7.45 0.30
N ALA A 239 8.18 -7.64 -1.00
CA ALA A 239 7.38 -6.97 -2.02
C ALA A 239 5.89 -7.32 -1.91
N ARG A 240 5.56 -8.59 -1.60
CA ARG A 240 4.19 -9.05 -1.35
C ARG A 240 3.54 -8.34 -0.16
N ASP A 241 4.21 -8.34 0.97
CA ASP A 241 3.68 -7.74 2.19
C ASP A 241 3.47 -6.24 2.03
N LEU A 242 4.45 -5.54 1.45
CA LEU A 242 4.36 -4.11 1.22
C LEU A 242 3.25 -3.75 0.20
N ALA A 243 3.06 -4.55 -0.85
CA ALA A 243 1.95 -4.37 -1.78
C ALA A 243 0.59 -4.58 -1.08
N THR A 244 0.49 -5.57 -0.19
CA THR A 244 -0.71 -5.82 0.62
C THR A 244 -1.02 -4.65 1.56
N ILE A 245 -0.01 -4.11 2.23
CA ILE A 245 -0.13 -2.93 3.09
C ILE A 245 -0.55 -1.71 2.25
N ALA A 246 0.15 -1.46 1.14
CA ALA A 246 -0.12 -0.33 0.26
C ALA A 246 -1.52 -0.39 -0.35
N ARG A 247 -1.94 -1.57 -0.84
CA ARG A 247 -3.29 -1.83 -1.33
C ARG A 247 -4.35 -1.52 -0.28
N SER A 248 -4.12 -1.94 0.96
CA SER A 248 -5.06 -1.70 2.07
C SER A 248 -5.14 -0.20 2.42
N ALA A 249 -4.02 0.50 2.49
CA ALA A 249 -3.97 1.94 2.70
C ALA A 249 -4.68 2.71 1.57
N PHE A 250 -4.55 2.24 0.33
CA PHE A 250 -5.16 2.85 -0.85
C PHE A 250 -6.69 2.80 -0.83
N GLN A 251 -7.33 1.92 -0.05
CA GLN A 251 -8.80 1.94 0.13
C GLN A 251 -9.27 3.23 0.83
N ASN A 252 -8.39 3.91 1.57
CA ASN A 252 -8.72 5.16 2.23
C ASN A 252 -8.64 6.35 1.27
N LYS A 253 -9.74 7.12 1.17
CA LYS A 253 -9.83 8.28 0.25
C LYS A 253 -8.85 9.41 0.61
N ILE A 254 -8.56 9.60 1.91
CA ILE A 254 -7.63 10.64 2.38
C ILE A 254 -6.22 10.24 1.95
N PHE A 255 -5.84 8.99 2.15
CA PHE A 255 -4.55 8.48 1.71
C PHE A 255 -4.36 8.69 0.19
N ARG A 256 -5.34 8.29 -0.63
CA ARG A 256 -5.29 8.50 -2.09
C ARG A 256 -5.14 9.98 -2.47
N LYS A 257 -5.91 10.86 -1.82
CA LYS A 257 -5.81 12.31 -2.06
C LYS A 257 -4.38 12.80 -1.84
N ILE A 258 -3.77 12.42 -0.71
CA ILE A 258 -2.46 12.94 -0.34
C ILE A 258 -1.36 12.40 -1.26
N ILE A 259 -1.29 11.09 -1.52
CA ILE A 259 -0.24 10.53 -2.40
C ILE A 259 -0.35 11.01 -3.85
N GLY A 260 -1.56 11.37 -4.30
CA GLY A 260 -1.84 11.92 -5.63
C GLY A 260 -1.69 13.44 -5.73
N THR A 261 -1.24 14.11 -4.67
CA THR A 261 -0.97 15.55 -4.68
C THR A 261 0.46 15.82 -5.14
N GLU A 262 0.64 16.67 -6.14
CA GLU A 262 1.97 16.99 -6.70
C GLU A 262 2.82 17.80 -5.73
N TYR A 263 2.23 18.80 -5.10
CA TYR A 263 2.86 19.62 -4.07
C TYR A 263 1.83 20.13 -3.06
N TYR A 264 2.30 20.43 -1.87
CA TYR A 264 1.52 21.07 -0.81
C TYR A 264 2.31 22.23 -0.22
N ILE A 265 1.64 23.37 -0.02
CA ILE A 265 2.25 24.52 0.65
C ILE A 265 1.86 24.45 2.12
N GLU A 266 2.83 24.08 2.94
CA GLU A 266 2.69 24.11 4.40
C GLU A 266 2.65 25.57 4.88
N PRO A 267 1.56 26.01 5.51
CA PRO A 267 1.46 27.40 5.96
C PRO A 267 2.40 27.69 7.12
N LYS A 268 2.49 28.96 7.47
CA LYS A 268 3.16 29.42 8.67
C LYS A 268 2.67 28.69 9.91
N THR A 269 3.57 28.47 10.85
CA THR A 269 3.27 27.78 12.11
C THR A 269 3.45 28.74 13.32
N ASN A 270 3.30 28.21 14.52
CA ASN A 270 3.57 28.96 15.73
C ASN A 270 5.08 29.33 15.94
N LEU A 271 6.00 28.66 15.22
CA LEU A 271 7.45 28.85 15.37
C LEU A 271 8.17 29.22 14.06
N THR A 272 7.46 29.35 12.95
CA THR A 272 8.04 29.82 11.68
C THR A 272 7.07 30.72 10.93
N ASP A 273 7.61 31.84 10.42
CA ASP A 273 6.89 32.80 9.59
C ASP A 273 6.99 32.49 8.07
N GLU A 274 7.68 31.43 7.71
CA GLU A 274 7.88 31.00 6.34
C GLU A 274 6.97 29.82 6.00
N GLU A 275 6.50 29.78 4.76
CA GLU A 275 5.81 28.64 4.18
C GLU A 275 6.83 27.60 3.72
N ARG A 276 6.47 26.30 3.82
CA ARG A 276 7.30 25.21 3.31
C ARG A 276 6.64 24.60 2.08
N TRP A 277 7.39 24.45 1.00
CA TRP A 277 6.94 23.78 -0.23
C TRP A 277 7.29 22.31 -0.19
N LEU A 278 6.27 21.48 -0.02
CA LEU A 278 6.39 20.03 0.10
C LEU A 278 6.09 19.41 -1.27
N ASN A 279 7.13 19.07 -2.02
CA ASN A 279 6.98 18.42 -3.33
C ASN A 279 6.87 16.91 -3.19
N ASN A 280 6.03 16.30 -4.01
CA ASN A 280 5.95 14.84 -4.09
C ASN A 280 7.24 14.30 -4.72
N HIS A 281 7.84 13.31 -4.08
CA HIS A 281 9.07 12.69 -4.56
C HIS A 281 8.84 11.64 -5.65
N ASN A 282 7.59 11.18 -5.88
CA ASN A 282 7.28 10.24 -6.94
C ASN A 282 7.23 10.96 -8.30
N LYS A 283 8.31 10.85 -9.07
CA LYS A 283 8.44 11.52 -10.36
C LYS A 283 7.48 11.00 -11.44
N MET A 284 6.87 9.83 -11.25
CA MET A 284 5.87 9.31 -12.18
C MET A 284 4.55 10.08 -12.12
N LEU A 285 4.27 10.74 -11.00
CA LEU A 285 3.11 11.63 -10.84
C LEU A 285 3.35 13.00 -11.50
N LEU A 286 4.58 13.50 -11.40
CA LEU A 286 4.94 14.86 -11.82
C LEU A 286 5.18 14.94 -13.32
N SER A 287 4.85 16.08 -13.92
CA SER A 287 5.19 16.37 -15.33
C SER A 287 6.71 16.30 -15.54
N GLY A 288 7.17 15.63 -16.58
CA GLY A 288 8.58 15.49 -16.92
C GLY A 288 8.94 14.15 -17.54
N GLU A 289 10.24 13.86 -17.65
CA GLU A 289 10.77 12.66 -18.32
C GLU A 289 10.28 11.34 -17.71
N LYS A 290 9.96 11.31 -16.42
CA LYS A 290 9.55 10.12 -15.70
C LYS A 290 8.03 10.03 -15.48
N HIS A 291 7.29 11.00 -16.06
CA HIS A 291 5.83 10.98 -15.98
C HIS A 291 5.25 9.68 -16.57
N TYR A 292 4.23 9.14 -15.91
CA TYR A 292 3.50 7.96 -16.38
C TYR A 292 1.99 8.27 -16.41
N ASP A 293 1.41 8.18 -17.59
CA ASP A 293 -0.02 8.44 -17.78
C ASP A 293 -0.88 7.46 -16.97
N GLY A 294 -1.77 8.02 -16.16
CA GLY A 294 -2.60 7.25 -15.24
C GLY A 294 -1.96 7.02 -13.86
N CYS A 295 -0.79 7.58 -13.57
CA CYS A 295 -0.19 7.51 -12.25
C CYS A 295 -1.08 8.20 -11.21
N LEU A 296 -1.37 7.50 -10.11
CA LEU A 296 -2.17 7.97 -8.99
C LEU A 296 -1.33 8.40 -7.78
N GLY A 297 0.00 8.37 -7.92
CA GLY A 297 0.94 8.67 -6.86
C GLY A 297 1.49 7.43 -6.16
N GLY A 298 2.11 7.65 -5.02
CA GLY A 298 2.75 6.57 -4.25
C GLY A 298 3.80 7.09 -3.28
N LYS A 299 4.80 6.25 -2.98
CA LYS A 299 5.87 6.60 -2.03
C LYS A 299 7.23 6.08 -2.49
N THR A 300 8.22 6.95 -2.49
CA THR A 300 9.64 6.61 -2.73
C THR A 300 10.37 6.32 -1.43
N GLY A 301 11.43 5.54 -1.49
CA GLY A 301 12.34 5.33 -0.37
C GLY A 301 13.78 5.14 -0.84
N TYR A 302 14.71 5.47 0.01
CA TYR A 302 16.13 5.23 -0.18
C TYR A 302 16.86 5.21 1.16
N THR A 303 17.70 4.23 1.35
CA THR A 303 18.84 4.24 2.27
C THR A 303 20.01 3.55 1.55
N THR A 304 21.23 3.78 2.03
CA THR A 304 22.42 3.12 1.43
C THR A 304 22.27 1.60 1.41
N THR A 305 21.69 1.03 2.47
CA THR A 305 21.50 -0.43 2.59
C THR A 305 20.31 -0.94 1.79
N ALA A 306 19.21 -0.18 1.73
CA ALA A 306 18.01 -0.60 1.03
C ALA A 306 18.09 -0.46 -0.50
N GLY A 307 18.99 0.40 -0.99
CA GLY A 307 18.89 0.87 -2.38
C GLY A 307 17.63 1.74 -2.57
N ASN A 308 17.18 1.87 -3.80
CA ASN A 308 15.94 2.59 -4.10
C ASN A 308 14.74 1.66 -3.94
N THR A 309 13.69 2.17 -3.33
CA THR A 309 12.41 1.49 -3.14
C THR A 309 11.30 2.40 -3.65
N LEU A 310 10.31 1.81 -4.32
CA LEU A 310 9.21 2.57 -4.87
C LEU A 310 7.91 1.76 -4.78
N VAL A 311 6.88 2.41 -4.28
CA VAL A 311 5.49 1.97 -4.37
C VAL A 311 4.74 2.99 -5.20
N THR A 312 4.13 2.57 -6.30
CA THR A 312 3.35 3.46 -7.16
C THR A 312 2.02 2.81 -7.51
N PHE A 313 0.98 3.61 -7.60
CA PHE A 313 -0.35 3.23 -8.07
C PHE A 313 -0.61 3.86 -9.42
N ALA A 314 -1.27 3.12 -10.30
CA ALA A 314 -1.73 3.62 -11.59
C ALA A 314 -3.11 3.05 -11.94
N GLU A 315 -3.86 3.78 -12.75
CA GLU A 315 -5.18 3.37 -13.26
C GLU A 315 -5.25 3.59 -14.77
N ARG A 316 -5.77 2.58 -15.48
CA ARG A 316 -6.11 2.65 -16.90
C ARG A 316 -7.31 1.75 -17.15
N ASP A 317 -8.32 2.23 -17.88
CA ASP A 317 -9.51 1.46 -18.29
C ASP A 317 -10.21 0.74 -17.12
N ASN A 318 -10.38 1.42 -15.98
CA ASN A 318 -10.93 0.87 -14.73
C ASN A 318 -10.09 -0.24 -14.06
N MET A 319 -8.91 -0.54 -14.54
CA MET A 319 -7.96 -1.40 -13.87
C MET A 319 -7.03 -0.53 -13.02
N ARG A 320 -6.96 -0.81 -11.72
CA ARG A 320 -6.06 -0.13 -10.78
C ARG A 320 -4.99 -1.10 -10.33
N LEU A 321 -3.76 -0.71 -10.53
CA LEU A 321 -2.60 -1.54 -10.21
C LEU A 321 -1.72 -0.85 -9.15
N VAL A 322 -1.09 -1.65 -8.31
CA VAL A 322 0.00 -1.24 -7.43
C VAL A 322 1.25 -1.99 -7.84
N CYS A 323 2.32 -1.24 -8.07
CA CYS A 323 3.65 -1.76 -8.32
C CYS A 323 4.55 -1.46 -7.13
N VAL A 324 5.29 -2.47 -6.67
CA VAL A 324 6.33 -2.34 -5.66
C VAL A 324 7.64 -2.87 -6.23
N VAL A 325 8.69 -2.05 -6.18
CA VAL A 325 10.07 -2.44 -6.49
C VAL A 325 10.94 -2.16 -5.26
N LEU A 326 11.76 -3.14 -4.85
CA LEU A 326 12.66 -3.04 -3.70
C LEU A 326 14.10 -3.40 -4.11
N ALA A 327 15.05 -2.78 -3.44
CA ALA A 327 16.48 -2.92 -3.74
C ALA A 327 16.78 -2.67 -5.22
N ASP A 328 16.23 -1.59 -5.73
CA ASP A 328 16.45 -1.11 -7.09
C ASP A 328 17.52 -0.03 -7.12
N THR A 329 17.84 0.44 -8.30
CA THR A 329 18.78 1.54 -8.50
C THR A 329 18.05 2.84 -8.85
N LEU A 330 18.68 3.96 -8.56
CA LEU A 330 18.14 5.29 -8.91
C LEU A 330 17.83 5.42 -10.41
N ARG A 331 18.58 4.70 -11.23
CA ARG A 331 18.44 4.72 -12.69
C ARG A 331 17.21 3.99 -13.18
N PHE A 332 16.89 2.83 -12.57
CA PHE A 332 15.90 1.90 -13.12
C PHE A 332 14.54 1.93 -12.41
N GLN A 333 14.44 2.36 -11.14
CA GLN A 333 13.19 2.28 -10.36
C GLN A 333 11.94 2.81 -11.08
N TYR A 334 12.05 3.87 -11.88
CA TYR A 334 10.91 4.42 -12.62
C TYR A 334 10.63 3.68 -13.93
N SER A 335 11.69 3.31 -14.68
CA SER A 335 11.53 2.52 -15.91
C SER A 335 11.02 1.11 -15.63
N ASP A 336 11.48 0.48 -14.56
CA ASP A 336 11.02 -0.82 -14.12
C ASP A 336 9.54 -0.77 -13.74
N THR A 337 9.17 0.23 -12.93
CA THR A 337 7.77 0.45 -12.55
C THR A 337 6.88 0.71 -13.77
N ALA A 338 7.33 1.53 -14.72
CA ALA A 338 6.59 1.80 -15.97
C ALA A 338 6.42 0.53 -16.81
N SER A 339 7.50 -0.24 -16.98
CA SER A 339 7.46 -1.52 -17.73
C SER A 339 6.50 -2.52 -17.10
N LEU A 340 6.44 -2.56 -15.76
CA LEU A 340 5.51 -3.43 -15.04
C LEU A 340 4.06 -2.98 -15.20
N PHE A 341 3.78 -1.67 -15.18
CA PHE A 341 2.44 -1.16 -15.46
C PHE A 341 2.02 -1.42 -16.91
N ASP A 342 2.91 -1.19 -17.88
CA ASP A 342 2.62 -1.47 -19.29
C ASP A 342 2.38 -2.97 -19.52
N TYR A 343 3.15 -3.83 -18.83
CA TYR A 343 2.90 -5.28 -18.83
C TYR A 343 1.50 -5.60 -18.27
N GLY A 344 1.13 -5.04 -17.11
CA GLY A 344 -0.17 -5.30 -16.49
C GLY A 344 -1.33 -4.82 -17.36
N PHE A 345 -1.31 -3.55 -17.79
CA PHE A 345 -2.37 -3.00 -18.62
C PHE A 345 -2.44 -3.58 -20.03
N GLY A 346 -1.31 -4.08 -20.55
CA GLY A 346 -1.26 -4.66 -21.91
C GLY A 346 -1.64 -6.13 -22.00
N ASN A 347 -1.48 -6.89 -20.92
CA ASN A 347 -1.65 -8.35 -20.97
C ASN A 347 -2.84 -8.88 -20.17
N PHE A 348 -3.52 -8.04 -19.41
CA PHE A 348 -4.60 -8.45 -18.53
C PHE A 348 -5.85 -7.61 -18.73
N HIS A 349 -6.99 -8.19 -18.40
CA HIS A 349 -8.28 -7.52 -18.39
C HIS A 349 -9.09 -7.92 -17.15
N LYS A 350 -10.09 -7.10 -16.80
CA LYS A 350 -11.03 -7.41 -15.71
C LYS A 350 -12.26 -8.09 -16.24
N GLU A 351 -12.62 -9.17 -15.58
CA GLU A 351 -13.86 -9.91 -15.80
C GLU A 351 -14.79 -9.78 -14.59
N VAL A 352 -16.07 -9.53 -14.85
CA VAL A 352 -17.10 -9.50 -13.80
C VAL A 352 -17.65 -10.90 -13.59
N ILE A 353 -17.57 -11.40 -12.36
CA ILE A 353 -18.18 -12.68 -11.99
C ILE A 353 -19.70 -12.51 -11.96
N THR A 354 -20.38 -13.12 -12.94
CA THR A 354 -21.83 -13.06 -13.11
C THR A 354 -22.53 -14.23 -12.42
N GLU A 355 -23.88 -14.15 -12.30
CA GLU A 355 -24.71 -15.13 -11.58
C GLU A 355 -24.68 -16.56 -12.18
N ASN A 356 -24.09 -16.76 -13.36
CA ASN A 356 -24.03 -18.07 -14.03
C ASN A 356 -22.87 -18.98 -13.57
N GLN A 357 -22.14 -18.61 -12.53
CA GLN A 357 -21.06 -19.41 -11.98
C GLN A 357 -21.58 -20.58 -11.13
N PRO A 358 -20.81 -21.67 -10.97
CA PRO A 358 -21.27 -22.87 -10.28
C PRO A 358 -21.68 -22.59 -8.83
N GLU A 359 -22.78 -23.22 -8.40
CA GLU A 359 -23.26 -23.14 -7.03
C GLU A 359 -22.30 -23.84 -6.07
N THR A 360 -21.81 -23.11 -5.07
CA THR A 360 -21.03 -23.68 -3.99
C THR A 360 -21.89 -23.78 -2.73
N THR A 361 -21.96 -24.97 -2.13
CA THR A 361 -22.63 -25.16 -0.84
C THR A 361 -21.63 -24.94 0.28
N VAL A 362 -21.86 -23.93 1.09
CA VAL A 362 -21.05 -23.62 2.26
C VAL A 362 -21.71 -24.17 3.51
N GLN A 363 -21.05 -25.09 4.19
CA GLN A 363 -21.47 -25.54 5.53
C GLN A 363 -20.80 -24.70 6.59
N LEU A 364 -21.56 -23.85 7.25
CA LEU A 364 -21.06 -22.91 8.24
C LEU A 364 -20.96 -23.48 9.65
N LEU A 365 -21.47 -24.68 9.89
CA LEU A 365 -21.49 -25.35 11.20
C LEU A 365 -21.40 -26.87 11.03
N PRO A 366 -21.06 -27.61 12.13
CA PRO A 366 -21.14 -29.07 12.11
C PRO A 366 -22.47 -29.54 11.55
N ALA A 367 -22.46 -30.61 10.76
CA ALA A 367 -23.51 -31.09 9.87
C ALA A 367 -24.94 -31.19 10.47
N ASP A 368 -25.08 -31.09 11.76
CA ASP A 368 -26.31 -31.23 12.55
C ASP A 368 -26.96 -29.88 12.97
N ALA A 369 -26.40 -28.73 12.62
CA ALA A 369 -26.91 -27.46 13.13
C ALA A 369 -27.36 -26.45 12.07
N PHE A 370 -26.65 -26.24 10.95
CA PHE A 370 -27.03 -25.24 9.94
C PHE A 370 -26.26 -25.44 8.63
N SER A 371 -26.93 -25.46 7.51
CA SER A 371 -26.30 -25.28 6.20
C SER A 371 -26.85 -24.00 5.57
N LEU A 372 -25.97 -23.07 5.24
CA LEU A 372 -26.29 -21.94 4.37
C LEU A 372 -25.89 -22.35 2.96
N LYS A 373 -26.87 -22.38 2.05
CA LYS A 373 -26.64 -22.59 0.64
C LYS A 373 -26.55 -21.22 -0.01
N MET A 374 -25.41 -20.90 -0.55
CA MET A 374 -25.14 -19.64 -1.25
C MET A 374 -24.43 -19.95 -2.54
N THR A 375 -24.79 -19.29 -3.63
CA THR A 375 -24.05 -19.37 -4.87
C THR A 375 -22.75 -18.57 -4.76
N THR A 376 -21.71 -19.00 -5.47
CA THR A 376 -20.43 -18.27 -5.50
C THR A 376 -20.60 -16.79 -5.89
N PRO A 377 -21.38 -16.43 -6.92
CA PRO A 377 -21.62 -15.03 -7.26
C PRO A 377 -22.33 -14.25 -6.15
N GLU A 378 -23.34 -14.82 -5.49
CA GLU A 378 -24.02 -14.19 -4.35
C GLU A 378 -23.05 -13.93 -3.21
N PHE A 379 -22.17 -14.88 -2.91
CA PHE A 379 -21.13 -14.74 -1.93
C PHE A 379 -20.15 -13.62 -2.30
N LEU A 380 -19.62 -13.62 -3.50
CA LEU A 380 -18.66 -12.63 -3.98
C LEU A 380 -19.29 -11.21 -4.07
N SER A 381 -20.58 -11.11 -4.40
CA SER A 381 -21.30 -9.83 -4.43
C SER A 381 -21.53 -9.21 -3.06
N CYS A 382 -21.48 -9.99 -1.99
CA CYS A 382 -21.60 -9.51 -0.61
C CYS A 382 -20.30 -8.85 -0.08
N VAL A 383 -19.19 -8.95 -0.84
CA VAL A 383 -17.89 -8.40 -0.46
C VAL A 383 -17.65 -7.10 -1.23
N GLU A 384 -17.30 -6.02 -0.54
CA GLU A 384 -16.89 -4.78 -1.21
C GLU A 384 -15.79 -5.08 -2.24
N ASN A 385 -15.99 -4.65 -3.49
CA ASN A 385 -15.12 -4.90 -4.66
C ASN A 385 -14.97 -6.40 -5.02
N GLY A 386 -15.95 -7.22 -4.70
CA GLY A 386 -15.84 -8.67 -4.67
C GLY A 386 -16.25 -9.44 -5.92
N ASN A 387 -16.72 -8.78 -6.96
CA ASN A 387 -17.30 -9.47 -8.13
C ASN A 387 -16.45 -9.38 -9.41
N CYS A 388 -15.17 -9.02 -9.29
CA CYS A 388 -14.26 -8.98 -10.44
C CYS A 388 -13.03 -9.83 -10.18
N VAL A 389 -12.50 -10.44 -11.24
CA VAL A 389 -11.21 -11.10 -11.29
C VAL A 389 -10.41 -10.51 -12.45
N THR A 390 -9.09 -10.48 -12.32
CA THR A 390 -8.19 -10.00 -13.38
C THR A 390 -7.57 -11.22 -14.07
N LEU A 391 -7.70 -11.33 -15.38
CA LEU A 391 -7.27 -12.50 -16.15
C LEU A 391 -6.32 -12.10 -17.27
N PRO A 392 -5.39 -12.98 -17.67
CA PRO A 392 -4.68 -12.80 -18.93
C PRO A 392 -5.64 -12.63 -20.11
N ASN A 393 -5.26 -11.81 -21.09
CA ASN A 393 -6.15 -11.48 -22.22
C ASN A 393 -6.66 -12.67 -23.02
N ASP A 394 -5.90 -13.78 -23.02
CA ASP A 394 -6.27 -15.02 -23.73
C ASP A 394 -7.13 -15.97 -22.87
N VAL A 395 -7.44 -15.60 -21.62
CA VAL A 395 -8.15 -16.44 -20.65
C VAL A 395 -9.53 -15.88 -20.40
N SER A 396 -10.55 -16.71 -20.48
CA SER A 396 -11.92 -16.35 -20.13
C SER A 396 -12.30 -16.83 -18.72
N LEU A 397 -13.34 -16.22 -18.17
CA LEU A 397 -13.89 -16.57 -16.86
C LEU A 397 -14.31 -18.05 -16.74
N ASP A 398 -14.67 -18.70 -17.85
CA ASP A 398 -15.02 -20.13 -17.88
C ASP A 398 -13.86 -21.05 -17.48
N SER A 399 -12.63 -20.55 -17.52
CA SER A 399 -11.42 -21.27 -17.10
C SER A 399 -11.13 -21.15 -15.61
N VAL A 400 -11.89 -20.32 -14.88
CA VAL A 400 -11.71 -20.07 -13.44
C VAL A 400 -12.55 -21.08 -12.66
N THR A 401 -11.95 -21.68 -11.64
CA THR A 401 -12.62 -22.55 -10.68
C THR A 401 -12.70 -21.88 -9.31
N TYR A 402 -13.62 -22.35 -8.48
CA TYR A 402 -13.86 -21.75 -7.17
C TYR A 402 -13.81 -22.81 -6.10
N GLU A 403 -13.00 -22.58 -5.06
CA GLU A 403 -12.95 -23.42 -3.88
C GLU A 403 -13.38 -22.62 -2.65
N THR A 404 -14.27 -23.20 -1.86
CA THR A 404 -14.80 -22.55 -0.68
C THR A 404 -14.43 -23.34 0.57
N ARG A 405 -13.85 -22.66 1.55
CA ARG A 405 -13.53 -23.23 2.86
C ARG A 405 -14.08 -22.36 4.00
N VAL A 406 -14.36 -22.99 5.13
CA VAL A 406 -14.85 -22.32 6.34
C VAL A 406 -13.81 -22.42 7.43
N GLU A 407 -13.39 -21.30 7.97
CA GLU A 407 -12.45 -21.21 9.07
C GLU A 407 -13.04 -20.31 10.18
N GLY A 408 -13.39 -20.92 11.31
CA GLY A 408 -14.00 -20.19 12.42
C GLY A 408 -15.36 -19.57 12.09
N ASP A 409 -15.43 -18.24 12.06
CA ASP A 409 -16.62 -17.45 11.74
C ASP A 409 -16.53 -16.84 10.32
N SER A 410 -15.60 -17.27 9.52
CA SER A 410 -15.32 -16.73 8.20
C SER A 410 -15.46 -17.79 7.12
N VAL A 411 -15.97 -17.37 5.98
CA VAL A 411 -15.98 -18.14 4.72
C VAL A 411 -14.97 -17.51 3.79
N PHE A 412 -14.11 -18.34 3.25
CA PHE A 412 -13.14 -17.96 2.23
C PHE A 412 -13.53 -18.60 0.90
N THR A 413 -13.52 -17.83 -0.15
CA THR A 413 -13.62 -18.35 -1.51
C THR A 413 -12.36 -17.98 -2.27
N ASP A 414 -11.62 -19.01 -2.66
CA ASP A 414 -10.49 -18.90 -3.54
C ASP A 414 -10.95 -19.01 -4.99
N CYS A 415 -10.57 -18.06 -5.82
CA CYS A 415 -10.73 -18.12 -7.26
C CYS A 415 -9.42 -18.62 -7.84
N LEU A 416 -9.49 -19.75 -8.58
CA LEU A 416 -8.30 -20.44 -9.06
C LEU A 416 -8.28 -20.49 -10.59
N PHE A 417 -7.08 -20.32 -11.15
CA PHE A 417 -6.78 -20.59 -12.54
C PHE A 417 -5.53 -21.47 -12.60
N ASN A 418 -5.62 -22.62 -13.24
CA ASN A 418 -4.52 -23.60 -13.29
C ASN A 418 -3.93 -23.96 -11.91
N ASN A 419 -4.79 -24.13 -10.90
CA ASN A 419 -4.42 -24.37 -9.49
C ASN A 419 -3.67 -23.20 -8.82
N GLN A 420 -3.55 -22.07 -9.46
CA GLN A 420 -3.03 -20.85 -8.87
C GLN A 420 -4.18 -20.05 -8.28
N ILE A 421 -4.04 -19.62 -7.04
CA ILE A 421 -5.02 -18.72 -6.41
C ILE A 421 -4.82 -17.33 -7.01
N LEU A 422 -5.81 -16.88 -7.80
CA LEU A 422 -5.84 -15.52 -8.34
C LEU A 422 -6.20 -14.54 -7.24
N MET A 423 -7.27 -14.84 -6.51
CA MET A 423 -7.71 -14.04 -5.37
C MET A 423 -8.39 -14.91 -4.33
N THR A 424 -8.35 -14.45 -3.08
CA THR A 424 -9.13 -15.00 -1.98
C THR A 424 -10.09 -13.92 -1.47
N LYS A 425 -11.38 -14.27 -1.40
CA LYS A 425 -12.40 -13.43 -0.76
C LYS A 425 -12.80 -14.01 0.57
N GLN A 426 -12.91 -13.14 1.56
CA GLN A 426 -13.34 -13.50 2.91
C GLN A 426 -14.64 -12.79 3.25
N VAL A 427 -15.64 -13.54 3.72
CA VAL A 427 -16.84 -12.99 4.33
C VAL A 427 -16.91 -13.44 5.78
N LYS A 428 -16.97 -12.49 6.66
CA LYS A 428 -17.20 -12.75 8.08
C LYS A 428 -18.70 -12.93 8.31
N ILE A 429 -19.09 -14.11 8.81
CA ILE A 429 -20.47 -14.40 9.11
C ILE A 429 -20.78 -13.91 10.51
N LEU A 430 -21.52 -12.81 10.58
CA LEU A 430 -22.07 -12.35 11.85
C LEU A 430 -23.41 -13.07 12.08
N PRO A 431 -23.49 -14.03 13.01
CA PRO A 431 -24.76 -14.68 13.32
C PRO A 431 -25.75 -13.63 13.82
N SER A 432 -27.01 -13.75 13.40
CA SER A 432 -28.08 -12.88 13.90
C SER A 432 -28.10 -12.90 15.44
N LYS A 433 -28.59 -11.84 16.08
CA LYS A 433 -28.68 -11.75 17.55
C LYS A 433 -29.36 -12.95 18.20
N SER A 434 -30.30 -13.60 17.49
CA SER A 434 -30.98 -14.83 17.93
C SER A 434 -30.04 -16.04 17.90
N ILE A 435 -29.20 -16.16 16.89
CA ILE A 435 -28.19 -17.23 16.76
C ILE A 435 -27.08 -17.04 17.80
N GLN A 436 -26.61 -15.82 18.02
CA GLN A 436 -25.63 -15.50 19.06
C GLN A 436 -26.13 -15.91 20.46
N LYS A 437 -27.42 -15.70 20.75
CA LYS A 437 -28.04 -16.10 22.00
C LYS A 437 -28.09 -17.64 22.15
N SER A 438 -28.39 -18.35 21.05
CA SER A 438 -28.40 -19.83 21.02
C SER A 438 -27.00 -20.43 21.20
N PHE A 439 -25.96 -19.84 20.60
CA PHE A 439 -24.57 -20.23 20.79
C PHE A 439 -24.12 -20.05 22.25
N LYS A 440 -24.47 -18.91 22.87
CA LYS A 440 -24.12 -18.63 24.25
C LYS A 440 -24.73 -19.66 25.20
N VAL A 441 -25.98 -20.10 24.95
CA VAL A 441 -26.67 -21.14 25.71
C VAL A 441 -26.07 -22.53 25.49
N MET A 442 -25.68 -22.88 24.24
CA MET A 442 -25.05 -24.17 23.95
C MET A 442 -23.66 -24.28 24.57
N ASN A 443 -22.83 -23.23 24.50
CA ASN A 443 -21.52 -23.21 25.12
C ASN A 443 -21.59 -23.29 26.65
N GLN A 444 -22.58 -22.65 27.29
CA GLN A 444 -22.82 -22.79 28.71
C GLN A 444 -23.25 -24.21 29.10
N LYS A 445 -24.04 -24.92 28.28
CA LYS A 445 -24.41 -26.32 28.49
C LYS A 445 -23.23 -27.29 28.30
N ARG A 446 -22.32 -27.00 27.33
CA ARG A 446 -21.08 -27.80 27.13
C ARG A 446 -20.12 -27.66 28.30
N THR A 447 -19.88 -26.45 28.80
CA THR A 447 -19.01 -26.21 29.97
C THR A 447 -19.60 -26.78 31.24
N SER A 448 -20.93 -26.77 31.42
CA SER A 448 -21.57 -27.39 32.58
C SER A 448 -21.57 -28.93 32.54
N LYS A 449 -21.67 -29.55 31.35
CA LYS A 449 -21.53 -31.00 31.17
C LYS A 449 -20.08 -31.47 31.45
N SER A 450 -19.09 -30.69 30.96
CA SER A 450 -17.66 -30.97 31.22
C SER A 450 -17.30 -30.86 32.70
N LYS A 451 -17.85 -29.86 33.41
CA LYS A 451 -17.67 -29.72 34.87
C LYS A 451 -18.37 -30.85 35.68
N LYS A 452 -19.53 -31.38 35.23
CA LYS A 452 -20.19 -32.52 35.84
C LYS A 452 -19.46 -33.85 35.59
N ALA A 453 -18.84 -34.02 34.41
CA ALA A 453 -18.04 -35.20 34.10
C ALA A 453 -16.76 -35.26 34.96
N LYS A 454 -16.06 -34.13 35.18
CA LYS A 454 -14.88 -34.06 36.05
C LYS A 454 -15.19 -34.26 37.53
N LYS A 455 -16.43 -34.03 38.02
CA LYS A 455 -16.84 -34.25 39.41
C LYS A 455 -17.27 -35.70 39.70
N ARG A 456 -17.35 -36.60 38.69
CA ARG A 456 -17.69 -38.01 38.85
C ARG A 456 -16.48 -38.95 38.85
N HIS A 457 -15.26 -38.41 38.73
CA HIS A 457 -14.00 -39.14 38.74
C HIS A 457 -13.06 -38.69 39.88
N HIS A 458 -13.63 -38.08 40.94
CA HIS A 458 -12.96 -37.88 42.24
C HIS A 458 -13.76 -38.51 43.34
#